data_29d2bb486a1cf2bc42fd78bf945b5770
#
_entry.id   29d2bb486a1cf2bc42fd78bf945b5770
#
_cell.length_a   1.000
_cell.length_b   1.000
_cell.length_c   1.000
_cell.angle_alpha   90.00
_cell.angle_beta   90.00
_cell.angle_gamma   90.00
#
_symmetry.space_group_name_H-M   'P 1'
#
loop_
_entity.id
_entity.type
_entity.pdbx_description
1 polymer ?
#
loop_
_entity_poly.entity_id
_entity_poly.type
_entity_poly.pdbx_seq_one_letter_code
_entity_poly.pdbx_strand_id
1 'polypeptide(L)'
;AFKQARNFFDAPADLKKASALQNDPYVRGYSEPTPSDSGFGQVVESFQYGIDEEALCAYDDESFPLHERFFRGPNTWPEPEKFPGFRPFLEGLNQAYHNITLELGALIVESLGEDPSEFSPYFNRNEPYLFASLNHNFSLDAIAVDKQETIEKEYEKFMSPVTGAHIDG
;
A
#
# COMPACT_ATOMS: atom_id res chain seq x y z
N ALA A 1 -8.89 3.33 -14.59
CA ALA A 1 -8.23 3.05 -13.30
C ALA A 1 -6.79 2.61 -13.50
N PHE A 2 -6.50 1.51 -14.18
CA PHE A 2 -5.15 0.95 -14.33
C PHE A 2 -4.15 1.78 -15.16
N LYS A 3 -4.58 2.79 -15.91
CA LYS A 3 -3.66 3.59 -16.74
C LYS A 3 -2.64 4.36 -15.91
N GLN A 4 -3.05 4.96 -14.81
CA GLN A 4 -2.15 5.75 -13.95
C GLN A 4 -1.17 4.85 -13.20
N ALA A 5 -1.65 3.69 -12.72
CA ALA A 5 -0.80 2.68 -12.12
C ALA A 5 0.28 2.19 -13.09
N ARG A 6 -0.13 1.83 -14.31
CA ARG A 6 0.80 1.39 -15.36
C ARG A 6 1.80 2.48 -15.71
N ASN A 7 1.36 3.73 -15.91
CA ASN A 7 2.26 4.85 -16.20
C ASN A 7 3.33 5.04 -15.12
N PHE A 8 2.97 4.79 -13.86
CA PHE A 8 3.93 4.88 -12.75
C PHE A 8 4.90 3.70 -12.76
N PHE A 9 4.39 2.47 -12.79
CA PHE A 9 5.24 1.28 -12.68
C PHE A 9 6.12 1.04 -13.91
N ASP A 10 5.66 1.40 -15.11
CA ASP A 10 6.45 1.32 -16.35
C ASP A 10 7.51 2.44 -16.47
N ALA A 11 7.50 3.42 -15.55
CA ALA A 11 8.46 4.52 -15.58
C ALA A 11 9.88 4.07 -15.18
N PRO A 12 10.92 4.80 -15.60
CA PRO A 12 12.29 4.57 -15.16
C PRO A 12 12.42 4.53 -13.63
N ALA A 13 13.31 3.65 -13.14
CA ALA A 13 13.47 3.39 -11.71
C ALA A 13 13.84 4.65 -10.89
N ASP A 14 14.67 5.54 -11.45
CA ASP A 14 15.08 6.79 -10.82
C ASP A 14 13.89 7.71 -10.51
N LEU A 15 12.92 7.78 -11.41
CA LEU A 15 11.71 8.57 -11.22
C LEU A 15 10.80 7.99 -10.12
N LYS A 16 10.71 6.67 -10.01
CA LYS A 16 9.95 5.99 -8.95
C LYS A 16 10.64 6.15 -7.59
N LYS A 17 11.97 5.99 -7.55
CA LYS A 17 12.78 6.10 -6.34
C LYS A 17 12.81 7.49 -5.72
N ALA A 18 12.44 8.53 -6.45
CA ALA A 18 12.25 9.87 -5.89
C ALA A 18 11.19 9.90 -4.78
N SER A 19 10.21 8.98 -4.85
CA SER A 19 9.19 8.77 -3.82
C SER A 19 9.37 7.47 -3.03
N ALA A 20 10.62 7.05 -2.79
CA ALA A 20 10.91 5.78 -2.15
C ALA A 20 10.45 5.73 -0.69
N LEU A 21 9.89 4.61 -0.30
CA LEU A 21 9.42 4.31 1.05
C LEU A 21 10.51 4.52 2.12
N GLN A 22 11.76 4.20 1.81
CA GLN A 22 12.88 4.36 2.74
C GLN A 22 13.15 5.82 3.15
N ASN A 23 12.63 6.77 2.39
CA ASN A 23 12.78 8.20 2.65
C ASN A 23 11.65 8.74 3.54
N ASP A 24 10.73 7.90 3.94
CA ASP A 24 9.50 8.29 4.62
C ASP A 24 9.34 7.56 5.96
N PRO A 25 9.22 8.30 7.09
CA PRO A 25 9.02 7.68 8.39
C PRO A 25 7.59 7.11 8.58
N TYR A 26 6.63 7.49 7.71
CA TYR A 26 5.23 7.11 7.83
C TYR A 26 4.83 5.90 6.98
N VAL A 27 5.81 5.16 6.47
CA VAL A 27 5.57 3.97 5.64
C VAL A 27 4.71 4.31 4.40
N ARG A 28 5.10 5.39 3.69
CA ARG A 28 4.44 5.88 2.48
C ARG A 28 5.43 5.96 1.33
N GLY A 29 4.97 5.64 0.13
CA GLY A 29 5.76 5.79 -1.08
C GLY A 29 6.05 4.48 -1.82
N TYR A 30 7.02 4.53 -2.70
CA TYR A 30 7.42 3.44 -3.57
C TYR A 30 8.36 2.45 -2.88
N SER A 31 8.01 1.18 -2.96
CA SER A 31 8.86 0.05 -2.56
C SER A 31 9.29 -0.74 -3.80
N GLU A 32 10.60 -0.84 -4.00
CA GLU A 32 11.17 -1.68 -5.05
C GLU A 32 11.24 -3.15 -4.58
N PRO A 33 11.20 -4.10 -5.53
CA PRO A 33 11.42 -5.51 -5.20
C PRO A 33 12.83 -5.69 -4.65
N THR A 34 12.94 -6.09 -3.40
CA THR A 34 14.22 -6.43 -2.78
C THR A 34 14.32 -7.94 -2.61
N PRO A 35 15.43 -8.58 -3.03
CA PRO A 35 15.72 -9.93 -2.62
C PRO A 35 15.83 -9.95 -1.10
N SER A 36 15.05 -10.80 -0.44
CA SER A 36 15.21 -10.97 1.01
C SER A 36 16.45 -11.82 1.28
N ASP A 37 17.17 -11.50 2.36
CA ASP A 37 18.32 -12.32 2.82
C ASP A 37 17.90 -13.74 3.20
N SER A 38 16.60 -13.99 3.36
CA SER A 38 16.02 -15.31 3.63
C SER A 38 15.77 -16.14 2.36
N GLY A 39 16.12 -15.65 1.19
CA GLY A 39 15.83 -16.32 -0.09
C GLY A 39 14.42 -16.06 -0.63
N PHE A 40 13.56 -15.39 0.14
CA PHE A 40 12.22 -14.99 -0.27
C PHE A 40 12.28 -13.59 -0.90
N GLY A 41 12.63 -13.49 -2.16
CA GLY A 41 12.54 -12.24 -2.90
C GLY A 41 11.08 -11.87 -3.15
N GLN A 42 10.68 -10.66 -2.80
CA GLN A 42 9.44 -10.12 -3.33
C GLN A 42 9.67 -9.73 -4.79
N VAL A 43 8.93 -10.36 -5.69
CA VAL A 43 8.87 -9.96 -7.11
C VAL A 43 7.70 -9.02 -7.36
N VAL A 44 7.41 -8.21 -6.39
CA VAL A 44 6.35 -7.22 -6.40
C VAL A 44 6.96 -5.87 -6.07
N GLU A 45 6.77 -4.89 -6.93
CA GLU A 45 6.98 -3.51 -6.57
C GLU A 45 5.64 -2.91 -6.12
N SER A 46 5.67 -1.97 -5.19
CA SER A 46 4.44 -1.40 -4.67
C SER A 46 4.54 0.11 -4.46
N PHE A 47 3.39 0.76 -4.43
CA PHE A 47 3.25 2.13 -3.96
C PHE A 47 2.26 2.15 -2.80
N GLN A 48 2.74 2.52 -1.62
CA GLN A 48 1.95 2.55 -0.40
C GLN A 48 1.48 3.97 -0.11
N TYR A 49 0.20 4.12 0.23
CA TYR A 49 -0.40 5.42 0.47
C TYR A 49 -1.59 5.31 1.43
N GLY A 50 -1.93 6.42 2.05
CA GLY A 50 -3.06 6.52 2.96
C GLY A 50 -3.83 7.80 2.71
N ILE A 51 -4.57 8.26 3.72
CA ILE A 51 -5.10 9.62 3.72
C ILE A 51 -3.89 10.57 3.82
N ASP A 52 -3.89 11.60 2.97
CA ASP A 52 -2.84 12.62 2.97
C ASP A 52 -3.18 13.67 4.03
N GLU A 53 -2.58 13.54 5.20
CA GLU A 53 -2.85 14.40 6.36
C GLU A 53 -1.54 14.89 6.99
N GLU A 54 -1.61 15.94 7.77
CA GLU A 54 -0.47 16.33 8.62
C GLU A 54 -0.22 15.26 9.68
N ALA A 55 1.04 15.02 9.99
CA ALA A 55 1.41 14.09 11.05
C ALA A 55 0.83 14.57 12.40
N LEU A 56 0.20 13.66 13.15
CA LEU A 56 -0.35 13.96 14.46
C LEU A 56 0.74 14.30 15.50
N CYS A 57 1.90 13.70 15.32
CA CYS A 57 3.04 13.81 16.23
C CYS A 57 4.34 13.55 15.46
N ALA A 58 5.47 13.85 16.06
CA ALA A 58 6.75 13.38 15.55
C ALA A 58 6.76 11.84 15.56
N TYR A 59 7.34 11.22 14.52
CA TYR A 59 7.31 9.76 14.37
C TYR A 59 8.07 9.03 15.51
N ASP A 60 8.98 9.72 16.19
CA ASP A 60 9.76 9.23 17.33
C ASP A 60 9.17 9.63 18.70
N ASP A 61 7.99 10.26 18.72
CA ASP A 61 7.30 10.62 19.97
C ASP A 61 6.66 9.38 20.63
N GLU A 62 7.36 8.77 21.56
CA GLU A 62 6.90 7.57 22.28
C GLU A 62 5.68 7.80 23.20
N SER A 63 5.23 9.03 23.38
CA SER A 63 3.98 9.30 24.10
C SER A 63 2.73 8.90 23.29
N PHE A 64 2.87 8.72 21.98
CA PHE A 64 1.81 8.25 21.10
C PHE A 64 1.95 6.75 20.79
N PRO A 65 0.85 6.02 20.60
CA PRO A 65 0.87 4.63 20.17
C PRO A 65 1.60 4.46 18.84
N LEU A 66 2.26 3.32 18.64
CA LEU A 66 3.07 3.04 17.46
C LEU A 66 2.29 3.25 16.14
N HIS A 67 1.04 2.80 16.09
CA HIS A 67 0.19 2.93 14.91
C HIS A 67 -0.16 4.39 14.58
N GLU A 68 -0.31 5.26 15.58
CA GLU A 68 -0.53 6.70 15.36
C GLU A 68 0.72 7.35 14.76
N ARG A 69 1.90 6.92 15.17
CA ARG A 69 3.17 7.48 14.70
C ARG A 69 3.53 7.09 13.28
N PHE A 70 3.19 5.86 12.84
CA PHE A 70 3.64 5.34 11.55
C PHE A 70 2.57 5.37 10.46
N PHE A 71 1.30 5.24 10.82
CA PHE A 71 0.23 5.12 9.83
C PHE A 71 -0.54 6.42 9.60
N ARG A 72 -0.26 7.48 10.35
CA ARG A 72 -0.90 8.77 10.20
C ARG A 72 0.13 9.84 9.87
N GLY A 73 0.02 10.41 8.69
CA GLY A 73 0.96 11.41 8.20
C GLY A 73 0.80 11.67 6.70
N PRO A 74 1.65 12.56 6.15
CA PRO A 74 1.63 12.88 4.74
C PRO A 74 2.05 11.69 3.88
N ASN A 75 1.55 11.64 2.65
CA ASN A 75 2.04 10.69 1.66
C ASN A 75 3.28 11.23 0.95
N THR A 76 4.21 10.35 0.62
CA THR A 76 5.39 10.68 -0.21
C THR A 76 5.04 10.49 -1.69
N TRP A 77 4.52 11.54 -2.31
CA TRP A 77 4.09 11.53 -3.70
C TRP A 77 5.27 11.67 -4.68
N PRO A 78 5.21 11.00 -5.85
CA PRO A 78 6.14 11.27 -6.94
C PRO A 78 5.89 12.66 -7.54
N GLU A 79 6.88 13.17 -8.27
CA GLU A 79 6.81 14.50 -8.91
C GLU A 79 5.56 14.65 -9.81
N PRO A 80 4.69 15.65 -9.55
CA PRO A 80 3.43 15.80 -10.30
C PRO A 80 3.64 16.03 -11.79
N GLU A 81 4.73 16.69 -12.17
CA GLU A 81 5.09 16.97 -13.56
C GLU A 81 5.43 15.72 -14.35
N LYS A 82 5.97 14.70 -13.67
CA LYS A 82 6.32 13.40 -14.26
C LYS A 82 5.15 12.44 -14.28
N PHE A 83 4.29 12.53 -13.26
CA PHE A 83 3.14 11.65 -13.07
C PHE A 83 1.82 12.44 -12.92
N PRO A 84 1.43 13.22 -13.95
CA PRO A 84 0.22 14.02 -13.86
C PRO A 84 -1.01 13.13 -13.69
N GLY A 85 -1.81 13.40 -12.66
CA GLY A 85 -3.02 12.65 -12.36
C GLY A 85 -2.82 11.39 -11.52
N PHE A 86 -1.59 10.99 -11.15
CA PHE A 86 -1.35 9.82 -10.28
C PHE A 86 -1.92 10.05 -8.87
N ARG A 87 -1.52 11.15 -8.22
CA ARG A 87 -2.05 11.53 -6.90
C ARG A 87 -3.57 11.69 -6.90
N PRO A 88 -4.21 12.52 -7.76
CA PRO A 88 -5.66 12.65 -7.77
C PRO A 88 -6.40 11.34 -8.03
N PHE A 89 -5.81 10.44 -8.81
CA PHE A 89 -6.37 9.10 -9.04
C PHE A 89 -6.39 8.27 -7.75
N LEU A 90 -5.29 8.22 -6.99
CA LEU A 90 -5.19 7.44 -5.77
C LEU A 90 -6.04 8.03 -4.63
N GLU A 91 -6.07 9.35 -4.50
CA GLU A 91 -6.97 10.04 -3.56
C GLU A 91 -8.45 9.73 -3.86
N GLY A 92 -8.83 9.77 -5.14
CA GLY A 92 -10.18 9.41 -5.57
C GLY A 92 -10.51 7.93 -5.33
N LEU A 93 -9.54 7.04 -5.48
CA LEU A 93 -9.68 5.62 -5.20
C LEU A 93 -9.87 5.36 -3.70
N ASN A 94 -9.10 6.02 -2.85
CA ASN A 94 -9.28 5.96 -1.40
C ASN A 94 -10.67 6.42 -0.97
N GLN A 95 -11.15 7.53 -1.51
CA GLN A 95 -12.49 8.02 -1.20
C GLN A 95 -13.58 7.03 -1.63
N ALA A 96 -13.42 6.40 -2.80
CA ALA A 96 -14.36 5.39 -3.27
C ALA A 96 -14.37 4.15 -2.37
N TYR A 97 -13.20 3.66 -1.98
CA TYR A 97 -13.10 2.52 -1.05
C TYR A 97 -13.64 2.85 0.33
N HIS A 98 -13.37 4.04 0.84
CA HIS A 98 -13.94 4.48 2.11
C HIS A 98 -15.46 4.45 2.08
N ASN A 99 -16.10 5.01 1.06
CA ASN A 99 -17.54 4.99 0.92
C ASN A 99 -18.11 3.56 0.85
N ILE A 100 -17.48 2.70 0.04
CA ILE A 100 -17.88 1.29 -0.07
C ILE A 100 -17.74 0.57 1.29
N THR A 101 -16.69 0.84 2.03
CA THR A 101 -16.46 0.25 3.35
C THR A 101 -17.55 0.63 4.35
N LEU A 102 -17.99 1.89 4.34
CA LEU A 102 -19.08 2.35 5.19
C LEU A 102 -20.41 1.66 4.85
N GLU A 103 -20.75 1.59 3.55
CA GLU A 103 -21.97 0.93 3.08
C GLU A 103 -21.94 -0.58 3.40
N LEU A 104 -20.81 -1.23 3.14
CA LEU A 104 -20.64 -2.65 3.43
C LEU A 104 -20.69 -2.94 4.93
N GLY A 105 -20.08 -2.08 5.75
CA GLY A 105 -20.15 -2.19 7.20
C GLY A 105 -21.58 -2.12 7.71
N ALA A 106 -22.38 -1.17 7.21
CA ALA A 106 -23.78 -1.05 7.57
C ALA A 106 -24.59 -2.32 7.18
N LEU A 107 -24.39 -2.85 5.96
CA LEU A 107 -25.06 -4.08 5.50
C LEU A 107 -24.67 -5.30 6.33
N ILE A 108 -23.42 -5.40 6.78
CA ILE A 108 -22.97 -6.49 7.66
C ILE A 108 -23.71 -6.41 9.00
N VAL A 109 -23.78 -5.24 9.62
CA VAL A 109 -24.48 -5.03 10.89
C VAL A 109 -25.96 -5.39 10.77
N GLU A 110 -26.62 -4.92 9.72
CA GLU A 110 -28.02 -5.25 9.43
C GLU A 110 -28.23 -6.76 9.25
N SER A 111 -27.30 -7.44 8.57
CA SER A 111 -27.36 -8.89 8.36
C SER A 111 -27.26 -9.71 9.65
N LEU A 112 -26.67 -9.14 10.68
CA LEU A 112 -26.57 -9.72 12.02
C LEU A 112 -27.82 -9.43 12.88
N GLY A 113 -28.77 -8.66 12.36
CA GLY A 113 -30.01 -8.28 13.08
C GLY A 113 -29.85 -7.07 13.99
N GLU A 114 -28.76 -6.31 13.85
CA GLU A 114 -28.45 -5.13 14.64
C GLU A 114 -28.78 -3.85 13.88
N ASP A 115 -28.92 -2.74 14.58
CA ASP A 115 -29.17 -1.43 13.97
C ASP A 115 -27.85 -0.79 13.52
N PRO A 116 -27.64 -0.56 12.20
CA PRO A 116 -26.42 0.07 11.69
C PRO A 116 -26.14 1.45 12.31
N SER A 117 -27.16 2.18 12.77
CA SER A 117 -26.98 3.50 13.38
C SER A 117 -26.23 3.47 14.71
N GLU A 118 -26.33 2.38 15.46
CA GLU A 118 -25.60 2.19 16.72
C GLU A 118 -24.10 1.97 16.49
N PHE A 119 -23.73 1.40 15.32
CA PHE A 119 -22.34 1.11 14.93
C PHE A 119 -21.71 2.21 14.08
N SER A 120 -22.53 3.10 13.50
CA SER A 120 -22.06 4.22 12.67
C SER A 120 -20.93 5.04 13.31
N PRO A 121 -20.94 5.35 14.62
CA PRO A 121 -19.84 6.08 15.26
C PRO A 121 -18.50 5.36 15.24
N TYR A 122 -18.48 4.04 15.09
CA TYR A 122 -17.25 3.25 15.02
C TYR A 122 -16.65 3.21 13.62
N PHE A 123 -17.50 3.33 12.59
CA PHE A 123 -17.08 3.34 11.18
C PHE A 123 -16.86 4.77 10.65
N ASN A 124 -17.63 5.74 11.14
CA ASN A 124 -17.57 7.14 10.73
C ASN A 124 -16.69 7.98 11.67
N ARG A 125 -15.53 7.49 12.01
CA ARG A 125 -14.56 8.34 12.72
C ARG A 125 -14.12 9.46 11.79
N ASN A 126 -13.98 10.66 12.32
CA ASN A 126 -13.45 11.81 11.58
C ASN A 126 -12.02 11.58 11.08
N GLU A 127 -11.39 10.51 11.51
CA GLU A 127 -10.00 10.15 11.26
C GLU A 127 -9.89 8.64 10.96
N PRO A 128 -10.41 8.19 9.78
CA PRO A 128 -10.34 6.78 9.43
C PRO A 128 -8.90 6.36 9.15
N TYR A 129 -8.53 5.16 9.60
CA TYR A 129 -7.32 4.50 9.13
C TYR A 129 -7.55 3.98 7.72
N LEU A 130 -6.95 4.63 6.74
CA LEU A 130 -6.90 4.15 5.36
C LEU A 130 -5.45 4.00 4.96
N PHE A 131 -5.05 2.74 4.79
CA PHE A 131 -3.77 2.35 4.23
C PHE A 131 -4.05 1.46 3.02
N ALA A 132 -3.47 1.80 1.90
CA ALA A 132 -3.62 1.08 0.66
C ALA A 132 -2.27 0.82 0.01
N SER A 133 -2.16 -0.30 -0.68
CA SER A 133 -1.01 -0.65 -1.48
C SER A 133 -1.43 -0.91 -2.92
N LEU A 134 -0.82 -0.19 -3.83
CA LEU A 134 -0.91 -0.46 -5.26
C LEU A 134 0.24 -1.39 -5.63
N ASN A 135 -0.06 -2.62 -6.00
CA ASN A 135 0.94 -3.65 -6.26
C ASN A 135 1.10 -3.92 -7.76
N HIS A 136 2.33 -4.02 -8.21
CA HIS A 136 2.69 -4.47 -9.55
C HIS A 136 3.51 -5.76 -9.48
N ASN A 137 2.90 -6.85 -9.92
CA ASN A 137 3.54 -8.15 -9.98
C ASN A 137 4.29 -8.30 -11.31
N PHE A 138 5.53 -8.73 -11.26
CA PHE A 138 6.30 -9.05 -12.45
C PHE A 138 5.92 -10.42 -12.98
N SER A 139 5.94 -10.57 -14.32
CA SER A 139 5.95 -11.93 -14.91
C SER A 139 7.32 -12.57 -14.68
N LEU A 140 7.38 -13.89 -14.55
CA LEU A 140 8.63 -14.61 -14.40
C LEU A 140 9.59 -14.33 -15.58
N ASP A 141 9.06 -14.18 -16.80
CA ASP A 141 9.85 -13.86 -18.00
C ASP A 141 10.51 -12.48 -17.96
N ALA A 142 9.97 -11.55 -17.16
CA ALA A 142 10.52 -10.20 -17.02
C ALA A 142 11.63 -10.11 -15.97
N ILE A 143 11.86 -11.18 -15.20
CA ILE A 143 12.86 -11.23 -14.14
C ILE A 143 14.19 -11.70 -14.71
N ALA A 144 15.30 -11.10 -14.28
CA ALA A 144 16.63 -11.51 -14.71
C ALA A 144 16.89 -13.00 -14.40
N VAL A 145 17.61 -13.69 -15.28
CA VAL A 145 17.80 -15.16 -15.23
C VAL A 145 18.37 -15.62 -13.89
N ASP A 146 19.30 -14.87 -13.29
CA ASP A 146 19.87 -15.16 -11.98
C ASP A 146 18.83 -15.11 -10.84
N LYS A 147 17.83 -14.20 -10.98
CA LYS A 147 16.72 -14.10 -10.05
C LYS A 147 15.64 -15.15 -10.33
N GLN A 148 15.41 -15.51 -11.59
CA GLN A 148 14.45 -16.54 -11.96
C GLN A 148 14.78 -17.89 -11.33
N GLU A 149 16.04 -18.33 -11.38
CA GLU A 149 16.46 -19.59 -10.76
C GLU A 149 16.18 -19.62 -9.24
N THR A 150 16.40 -18.51 -8.56
CA THR A 150 16.11 -18.40 -7.14
C THR A 150 14.61 -18.46 -6.88
N ILE A 151 13.82 -17.75 -7.67
CA ILE A 151 12.36 -17.71 -7.55
C ILE A 151 11.73 -19.07 -7.85
N GLU A 152 12.22 -19.78 -8.90
CA GLU A 152 11.74 -21.12 -9.22
C GLU A 152 11.99 -22.12 -8.07
N LYS A 153 13.17 -22.06 -7.44
CA LYS A 153 13.47 -22.87 -6.26
C LYS A 153 12.56 -22.57 -5.07
N GLU A 154 12.25 -21.29 -4.85
CA GLU A 154 11.31 -20.85 -3.80
C GLU A 154 9.88 -21.26 -4.14
N TYR A 155 9.48 -21.17 -5.41
CA TYR A 155 8.17 -21.61 -5.87
C TYR A 155 7.93 -23.11 -5.63
N GLU A 156 8.90 -23.96 -5.97
CA GLU A 156 8.82 -25.38 -5.71
C GLU A 156 8.63 -25.67 -4.20
N LYS A 157 9.24 -24.85 -3.35
CA LYS A 157 9.18 -25.02 -1.90
C LYS A 157 7.88 -24.52 -1.27
N PHE A 158 7.33 -23.41 -1.77
CA PHE A 158 6.20 -22.70 -1.12
C PHE A 158 4.97 -22.55 -2.03
N MET A 159 5.02 -23.00 -3.27
CA MET A 159 3.95 -22.89 -4.25
C MET A 159 3.51 -21.45 -4.53
N SER A 160 4.39 -20.46 -4.31
CA SER A 160 4.14 -19.05 -4.61
C SER A 160 5.43 -18.32 -4.98
N PRO A 161 5.68 -18.05 -6.28
CA PRO A 161 6.88 -17.35 -6.72
C PRO A 161 6.80 -15.82 -6.54
N VAL A 162 5.61 -15.29 -6.25
CA VAL A 162 5.35 -13.84 -6.27
C VAL A 162 5.46 -13.24 -4.87
N THR A 163 4.91 -13.93 -3.90
CA THR A 163 4.92 -13.47 -2.51
C THR A 163 5.20 -14.65 -1.60
N GLY A 164 6.23 -14.55 -0.76
CA GLY A 164 6.53 -15.56 0.25
C GLY A 164 5.42 -15.65 1.30
N ALA A 165 5.42 -16.72 2.08
CA ALA A 165 4.53 -16.84 3.23
C ALA A 165 4.81 -15.69 4.22
N HIS A 166 3.78 -14.97 4.63
CA HIS A 166 3.87 -13.84 5.55
C HIS A 166 2.65 -13.78 6.45
N ILE A 167 2.74 -12.99 7.49
CA ILE A 167 1.64 -12.63 8.36
C ILE A 167 1.36 -11.14 8.12
N ASP A 168 0.12 -10.82 7.82
CA ASP A 168 -0.33 -9.44 7.75
C ASP A 168 -0.37 -8.86 9.17
N GLY A 169 0.29 -7.71 9.35
CA GLY A 169 0.43 -7.05 10.64
C GLY A 169 -0.80 -6.23 11.03
#